data_8ee50f9a9ab3041a5a4759d4e555ba71
#
_entry.id   8ee50f9a9ab3041a5a4759d4e555ba71
#
_cell.length_a   1.000
_cell.length_b   1.000
_cell.length_c   1.000
_cell.angle_alpha   90.00
_cell.angle_beta   90.00
_cell.angle_gamma   90.00
#
_symmetry.space_group_name_H-M   'P 1'
#
loop_
_entity.id
_entity.type
_entity.pdbx_description
1 polymer ?
#
loop_
_entity_poly.entity_id
_entity_poly.type
_entity_poly.pdbx_seq_one_letter_code
_entity_poly.pdbx_strand_id
1 'polypeptide(L)'
;MKIAFLFLTLDNINQPEYWNDYITNQNINIYVHAKYPDKVTIPWMKKNLIKTSADTSWGFIVHAYILLFKTAFENKENIKFITISESCIPMQSFDNLYKFLKSDNIKTSYIKKLKISKYDREERIKTQKNYERINFIKHLARFCLSRYHVQLLLNKKKEKLDFFYKMHVGDEFFSSLIAEHNYIKDFSITFDNWNAIDKQIKQI
;
A
#
# COMPACT_ATOMS: atom_id res chain seq x y z
N MET A 1 1.12 -20.38 -3.00
CA MET A 1 1.38 -18.97 -2.65
C MET A 1 0.39 -18.12 -3.41
N LYS A 2 -0.40 -17.31 -2.71
CA LYS A 2 -1.24 -16.29 -3.34
C LYS A 2 -0.72 -14.88 -3.05
N ILE A 3 -1.00 -13.98 -3.97
CA ILE A 3 -0.70 -12.55 -3.85
C ILE A 3 -2.01 -11.83 -3.58
N ALA A 4 -2.07 -11.06 -2.50
CA ALA A 4 -3.18 -10.18 -2.19
C ALA A 4 -2.95 -8.81 -2.83
N PHE A 5 -3.81 -8.39 -3.76
CA PHE A 5 -3.87 -7.03 -4.27
C PHE A 5 -4.85 -6.20 -3.43
N LEU A 6 -4.34 -5.14 -2.84
CA LEU A 6 -5.04 -4.26 -1.90
C LEU A 6 -5.34 -2.94 -2.60
N PHE A 7 -6.53 -2.84 -3.19
CA PHE A 7 -6.97 -1.65 -3.89
C PHE A 7 -7.53 -0.62 -2.91
N LEU A 8 -6.96 0.56 -2.91
CA LEU A 8 -7.47 1.74 -2.23
C LEU A 8 -7.91 2.77 -3.27
N THR A 9 -9.21 3.05 -3.32
CA THR A 9 -9.83 3.85 -4.38
C THR A 9 -10.84 4.85 -3.81
N LEU A 10 -11.20 5.87 -4.58
CA LEU A 10 -12.38 6.68 -4.29
C LEU A 10 -13.66 5.86 -4.56
N ASP A 11 -13.76 5.29 -5.75
CA ASP A 11 -14.82 4.38 -6.20
C ASP A 11 -14.24 3.30 -7.13
N ASN A 12 -14.30 3.48 -8.44
CA ASN A 12 -13.74 2.56 -9.43
C ASN A 12 -12.25 2.87 -9.70
N ILE A 13 -11.52 1.87 -10.21
CA ILE A 13 -10.22 2.14 -10.81
C ILE A 13 -10.38 2.81 -12.17
N ASN A 14 -9.37 3.59 -12.59
CA ASN A 14 -9.46 4.42 -13.80
C ASN A 14 -9.40 3.60 -15.09
N GLN A 15 -8.72 2.46 -15.10
CA GLN A 15 -8.43 1.67 -16.30
C GLN A 15 -8.59 0.17 -16.00
N PRO A 16 -9.84 -0.31 -15.80
CA PRO A 16 -10.13 -1.69 -15.39
C PRO A 16 -9.70 -2.74 -16.40
N GLU A 17 -9.67 -2.41 -17.69
CA GLU A 17 -9.33 -3.31 -18.78
C GLU A 17 -7.92 -3.88 -18.69
N TYR A 18 -6.95 -3.11 -18.16
CA TYR A 18 -5.59 -3.58 -17.98
C TYR A 18 -5.43 -4.63 -16.86
N TRP A 19 -6.46 -4.82 -16.05
CA TRP A 19 -6.43 -5.78 -14.95
C TRP A 19 -7.02 -7.14 -15.30
N ASN A 20 -7.62 -7.31 -16.50
CA ASN A 20 -8.36 -8.54 -16.88
C ASN A 20 -7.53 -9.82 -16.69
N ASP A 21 -6.28 -9.84 -17.17
CA ASP A 21 -5.40 -11.02 -17.05
C ASP A 21 -4.98 -11.32 -15.59
N TYR A 22 -4.97 -10.26 -14.75
CA TYR A 22 -4.64 -10.41 -13.35
C TYR A 22 -5.82 -10.95 -12.55
N ILE A 23 -7.00 -10.36 -12.69
CA ILE A 23 -8.16 -10.67 -11.85
C ILE A 23 -8.70 -12.10 -12.05
N THR A 24 -8.40 -12.73 -13.19
CA THR A 24 -8.79 -14.11 -13.50
C THR A 24 -7.81 -15.17 -13.01
N ASN A 25 -6.62 -14.74 -12.51
CA ASN A 25 -5.58 -15.68 -12.11
C ASN A 25 -5.86 -16.30 -10.73
N GLN A 26 -5.77 -17.63 -10.66
CA GLN A 26 -6.04 -18.39 -9.43
C GLN A 26 -5.08 -18.11 -8.26
N ASN A 27 -3.91 -17.52 -8.53
CA ASN A 27 -2.91 -17.17 -7.53
C ASN A 27 -3.07 -15.74 -6.97
N ILE A 28 -4.21 -15.10 -7.26
CA ILE A 28 -4.53 -13.75 -6.77
C ILE A 28 -5.73 -13.83 -5.83
N ASN A 29 -5.70 -12.97 -4.81
CA ASN A 29 -6.86 -12.55 -4.05
C ASN A 29 -6.94 -11.02 -4.09
N ILE A 30 -8.14 -10.49 -4.30
CA ILE A 30 -8.39 -9.05 -4.43
C ILE A 30 -9.14 -8.57 -3.20
N TYR A 31 -8.76 -7.41 -2.69
CA TYR A 31 -9.41 -6.72 -1.59
C TYR A 31 -9.54 -5.24 -1.97
N VAL A 32 -10.73 -4.69 -1.86
CA VAL A 32 -11.03 -3.31 -2.28
C VAL A 32 -11.55 -2.52 -1.10
N HIS A 33 -10.90 -1.41 -0.79
CA HIS A 33 -11.43 -0.36 0.06
C HIS A 33 -11.76 0.83 -0.83
N ALA A 34 -13.04 1.10 -1.03
CA ALA A 34 -13.51 2.30 -1.73
C ALA A 34 -14.04 3.31 -0.71
N LYS A 35 -13.71 4.60 -0.90
CA LYS A 35 -14.27 5.69 -0.09
C LYS A 35 -15.79 5.80 -0.27
N TYR A 36 -16.24 5.59 -1.51
CA TYR A 36 -17.66 5.62 -1.91
C TYR A 36 -18.07 4.24 -2.43
N PRO A 37 -18.27 3.23 -1.55
CA PRO A 37 -18.53 1.87 -1.99
C PRO A 37 -19.81 1.72 -2.81
N ASP A 38 -20.81 2.57 -2.56
CA ASP A 38 -22.08 2.58 -3.32
C ASP A 38 -21.90 3.03 -4.77
N LYS A 39 -20.81 3.77 -5.09
CA LYS A 39 -20.46 4.21 -6.43
C LYS A 39 -19.61 3.19 -7.20
N VAL A 40 -19.21 2.09 -6.57
CA VAL A 40 -18.45 1.03 -7.26
C VAL A 40 -19.36 0.26 -8.19
N THR A 41 -19.12 0.40 -9.49
CA THR A 41 -19.89 -0.25 -10.56
C THR A 41 -19.19 -1.42 -11.21
N ILE A 42 -17.85 -1.47 -11.14
CA ILE A 42 -17.05 -2.56 -11.72
C ILE A 42 -17.33 -3.88 -10.97
N PRO A 43 -17.84 -4.93 -11.65
CA PRO A 43 -18.35 -6.13 -10.97
C PRO A 43 -17.33 -6.84 -10.07
N TRP A 44 -16.09 -7.00 -10.54
CA TRP A 44 -15.06 -7.67 -9.76
C TRP A 44 -14.60 -6.84 -8.55
N MET A 45 -14.59 -5.50 -8.64
CA MET A 45 -14.31 -4.63 -7.50
C MET A 45 -15.44 -4.72 -6.46
N LYS A 46 -16.69 -4.61 -6.92
CA LYS A 46 -17.88 -4.70 -6.05
C LYS A 46 -17.93 -6.00 -5.26
N LYS A 47 -17.61 -7.12 -5.91
CA LYS A 47 -17.53 -8.46 -5.27
C LYS A 47 -16.46 -8.53 -4.18
N ASN A 48 -15.37 -7.75 -4.32
CA ASN A 48 -14.21 -7.80 -3.44
C ASN A 48 -14.10 -6.61 -2.48
N LEU A 49 -15.18 -5.83 -2.31
CA LEU A 49 -15.25 -4.79 -1.29
C LEU A 49 -15.08 -5.40 0.10
N ILE A 50 -14.19 -4.82 0.91
CA ILE A 50 -14.06 -5.22 2.31
C ILE A 50 -15.26 -4.71 3.12
N LYS A 51 -15.69 -5.47 4.12
CA LYS A 51 -16.90 -5.17 4.91
C LYS A 51 -16.76 -3.92 5.79
N THR A 52 -15.54 -3.64 6.26
CA THR A 52 -15.26 -2.52 7.14
C THR A 52 -14.56 -1.43 6.36
N SER A 53 -15.09 -0.21 6.38
CA SER A 53 -14.48 0.96 5.78
C SER A 53 -13.90 1.91 6.84
N ALA A 54 -12.91 2.70 6.47
CA ALA A 54 -12.42 3.84 7.20
C ALA A 54 -12.77 5.11 6.44
N ASP A 55 -13.11 6.17 7.15
CA ASP A 55 -13.18 7.49 6.52
C ASP A 55 -11.76 7.90 6.07
N THR A 56 -11.67 8.36 4.83
CA THR A 56 -10.40 8.70 4.18
C THR A 56 -10.48 10.09 3.55
N SER A 57 -9.36 10.78 3.59
CA SER A 57 -9.13 12.00 2.82
C SER A 57 -7.71 11.99 2.27
N TRP A 58 -7.41 12.89 1.35
CA TRP A 58 -6.06 12.98 0.79
C TRP A 58 -5.02 13.15 1.92
N GLY A 59 -4.01 12.30 1.95
CA GLY A 59 -2.97 12.28 2.98
C GLY A 59 -3.37 11.59 4.30
N PHE A 60 -4.62 11.14 4.48
CA PHE A 60 -5.11 10.43 5.68
C PHE A 60 -5.73 9.08 5.30
N ILE A 61 -4.90 8.16 4.79
CA ILE A 61 -5.33 6.87 4.23
C ILE A 61 -4.74 5.64 4.94
N VAL A 62 -3.88 5.83 5.94
CA VAL A 62 -3.21 4.71 6.64
C VAL A 62 -4.21 3.77 7.30
N HIS A 63 -5.29 4.30 7.88
CA HIS A 63 -6.32 3.45 8.51
C HIS A 63 -6.96 2.50 7.49
N ALA A 64 -7.27 2.97 6.28
CA ALA A 64 -7.80 2.14 5.20
C ALA A 64 -6.79 1.05 4.78
N TYR A 65 -5.51 1.37 4.67
CA TYR A 65 -4.47 0.35 4.42
C TYR A 65 -4.42 -0.72 5.52
N ILE A 66 -4.50 -0.33 6.80
CA ILE A 66 -4.50 -1.29 7.90
C ILE A 66 -5.72 -2.21 7.85
N LEU A 67 -6.90 -1.69 7.49
CA LEU A 67 -8.10 -2.51 7.31
C LEU A 67 -7.93 -3.50 6.13
N LEU A 68 -7.38 -3.06 5.01
CA LEU A 68 -7.07 -3.91 3.87
C LEU A 68 -6.09 -5.02 4.27
N PHE A 69 -4.99 -4.68 4.94
CA PHE A 69 -4.03 -5.67 5.44
C PHE A 69 -4.69 -6.66 6.40
N LYS A 70 -5.48 -6.17 7.35
CA LYS A 70 -6.18 -7.02 8.34
C LYS A 70 -7.10 -8.01 7.64
N THR A 71 -7.97 -7.54 6.74
CA THR A 71 -8.91 -8.41 6.01
C THR A 71 -8.18 -9.43 5.14
N ALA A 72 -7.16 -8.99 4.40
CA ALA A 72 -6.39 -9.89 3.55
C ALA A 72 -5.54 -10.90 4.35
N PHE A 73 -5.10 -10.54 5.55
CA PHE A 73 -4.32 -11.41 6.42
C PHE A 73 -5.11 -12.60 6.97
N GLU A 74 -6.43 -12.51 7.06
CA GLU A 74 -7.32 -13.61 7.47
C GLU A 74 -7.17 -14.83 6.55
N ASN A 75 -6.95 -14.61 5.25
CA ASN A 75 -6.67 -15.70 4.31
C ASN A 75 -5.19 -16.12 4.44
N LYS A 76 -4.97 -17.34 4.96
CA LYS A 76 -3.62 -17.88 5.21
C LYS A 76 -2.82 -18.18 3.94
N GLU A 77 -3.45 -18.28 2.77
CA GLU A 77 -2.78 -18.49 1.49
C GLU A 77 -2.09 -17.22 0.96
N ASN A 78 -2.51 -16.04 1.43
CA ASN A 78 -1.90 -14.76 1.07
C ASN A 78 -0.51 -14.63 1.69
N ILE A 79 0.50 -14.60 0.85
CA ILE A 79 1.92 -14.56 1.26
C ILE A 79 2.54 -13.20 0.95
N LYS A 80 2.11 -12.55 -0.13
CA LYS A 80 2.52 -11.19 -0.53
C LYS A 80 1.30 -10.30 -0.61
N PHE A 81 1.46 -9.05 -0.21
CA PHE A 81 0.40 -8.04 -0.10
C PHE A 81 0.88 -6.77 -0.82
N ILE A 82 0.24 -6.41 -1.92
CA ILE A 82 0.63 -5.30 -2.78
C ILE A 82 -0.42 -4.20 -2.68
N THR A 83 0.01 -3.00 -2.32
CA THR A 83 -0.87 -1.82 -2.28
C THR A 83 -1.02 -1.21 -3.67
N ILE A 84 -2.26 -0.95 -4.07
CA ILE A 84 -2.65 -0.44 -5.39
C ILE A 84 -3.56 0.77 -5.20
N SER A 85 -3.35 1.82 -5.99
CA SER A 85 -4.28 2.95 -6.09
C SER A 85 -5.15 2.84 -7.34
N GLU A 86 -6.19 3.67 -7.42
CA GLU A 86 -7.11 3.71 -8.56
C GLU A 86 -6.45 4.01 -9.91
N SER A 87 -5.30 4.70 -9.90
CA SER A 87 -4.55 5.06 -11.12
C SER A 87 -3.46 4.05 -11.51
N CYS A 88 -3.28 2.99 -10.74
CA CYS A 88 -2.27 1.97 -11.06
C CYS A 88 -2.74 1.07 -12.21
N ILE A 89 -1.78 0.70 -13.07
CA ILE A 89 -1.95 -0.32 -14.11
C ILE A 89 -0.81 -1.34 -14.01
N PRO A 90 -1.04 -2.61 -14.38
CA PRO A 90 0.03 -3.59 -14.50
C PRO A 90 0.93 -3.26 -15.68
N MET A 91 2.25 -3.21 -15.45
CA MET A 91 3.26 -2.94 -16.50
C MET A 91 3.93 -4.23 -17.01
N GLN A 92 3.68 -5.36 -16.38
CA GLN A 92 4.23 -6.68 -16.71
C GLN A 92 3.11 -7.72 -16.65
N SER A 93 3.33 -8.89 -17.25
CA SER A 93 2.40 -10.00 -17.06
C SER A 93 2.38 -10.47 -15.62
N PHE A 94 1.26 -11.06 -15.19
CA PHE A 94 1.16 -11.64 -13.86
C PHE A 94 2.23 -12.72 -13.62
N ASP A 95 2.54 -13.53 -14.63
CA ASP A 95 3.54 -14.60 -14.51
C ASP A 95 4.94 -14.06 -14.22
N ASN A 96 5.32 -12.92 -14.81
CA ASN A 96 6.60 -12.27 -14.53
C ASN A 96 6.65 -11.77 -13.09
N LEU A 97 5.61 -11.11 -12.63
CA LEU A 97 5.50 -10.67 -11.23
C LEU A 97 5.54 -11.86 -10.27
N TYR A 98 4.79 -12.91 -10.55
CA TYR A 98 4.72 -14.10 -9.72
C TYR A 98 6.06 -14.82 -9.62
N LYS A 99 6.74 -15.02 -10.75
CA LYS A 99 8.09 -15.61 -10.80
C LYS A 99 9.08 -14.76 -9.99
N PHE A 100 9.06 -13.44 -10.17
CA PHE A 100 9.92 -12.52 -9.42
C PHE A 100 9.69 -12.63 -7.91
N LEU A 101 8.45 -12.58 -7.45
CA LEU A 101 8.13 -12.66 -6.02
C LEU A 101 8.40 -14.04 -5.42
N LYS A 102 8.35 -15.10 -6.24
CA LYS A 102 8.63 -16.47 -5.82
C LYS A 102 10.12 -16.79 -5.79
N SER A 103 10.94 -16.12 -6.60
CA SER A 103 12.39 -16.35 -6.66
C SER A 103 13.14 -15.84 -5.42
N ASP A 104 12.51 -14.97 -4.63
CA ASP A 104 13.10 -14.40 -3.44
C ASP A 104 12.62 -15.10 -2.15
N ASN A 105 13.25 -14.78 -1.03
CA ASN A 105 12.82 -15.31 0.26
C ASN A 105 11.34 -14.93 0.51
N ILE A 106 10.56 -15.89 0.97
CA ILE A 106 9.13 -15.71 1.24
C ILE A 106 8.83 -14.56 2.21
N LYS A 107 9.76 -14.28 3.13
CA LYS A 107 9.68 -13.18 4.10
C LYS A 107 10.06 -11.82 3.52
N THR A 108 10.60 -11.74 2.29
CA THR A 108 11.04 -10.47 1.70
C THR A 108 9.87 -9.55 1.41
N SER A 109 10.00 -8.30 1.84
CA SER A 109 9.16 -7.16 1.45
C SER A 109 9.96 -6.18 0.60
N TYR A 110 9.26 -5.45 -0.24
CA TYR A 110 9.84 -4.47 -1.16
C TYR A 110 9.24 -3.10 -0.85
N ILE A 111 10.08 -2.21 -0.32
CA ILE A 111 9.71 -0.86 0.09
C ILE A 111 10.79 0.09 -0.43
N LYS A 112 10.45 0.92 -1.42
CA LYS A 112 11.37 1.91 -1.94
C LYS A 112 11.50 3.07 -0.97
N LYS A 113 12.66 3.22 -0.37
CA LYS A 113 12.99 4.32 0.55
C LYS A 113 13.26 5.61 -0.24
N LEU A 114 12.82 6.72 0.33
CA LEU A 114 13.01 8.07 -0.22
C LEU A 114 13.79 8.93 0.78
N LYS A 115 14.41 9.99 0.28
CA LYS A 115 15.02 11.00 1.15
C LYS A 115 13.91 11.78 1.87
N ILE A 116 14.05 11.96 3.19
CA ILE A 116 13.16 12.81 3.96
C ILE A 116 13.56 14.26 3.68
N SER A 117 12.63 15.06 3.15
CA SER A 117 12.85 16.49 2.91
C SER A 117 12.97 17.27 4.23
N LYS A 118 13.51 18.50 4.15
CA LYS A 118 13.54 19.42 5.30
C LYS A 118 12.10 19.71 5.78
N TYR A 119 11.19 19.93 4.86
CA TYR A 119 9.75 20.14 5.14
C TYR A 119 9.13 18.95 5.88
N ASP A 120 9.31 17.72 5.38
CA ASP A 120 8.78 16.51 6.05
C ASP A 120 9.30 16.40 7.48
N ARG A 121 10.58 16.74 7.69
CA ARG A 121 11.21 16.66 9.01
C ARG A 121 10.69 17.74 9.96
N GLU A 122 10.51 18.96 9.48
CA GLU A 122 10.12 20.10 10.30
C GLU A 122 8.62 20.12 10.58
N GLU A 123 7.80 19.96 9.55
CA GLU A 123 6.35 20.11 9.65
C GLU A 123 5.62 18.83 10.08
N ARG A 124 6.12 17.66 9.68
CA ARG A 124 5.39 16.41 9.92
C ARG A 124 5.94 15.60 11.07
N ILE A 125 7.26 15.58 11.25
CA ILE A 125 7.92 14.73 12.26
C ILE A 125 8.10 15.48 13.56
N LYS A 126 8.63 16.72 13.55
CA LYS A 126 8.91 17.51 14.77
C LYS A 126 7.66 17.96 15.52
N THR A 127 6.55 18.21 14.82
CA THR A 127 5.29 18.61 15.47
C THR A 127 4.66 17.50 16.31
N GLN A 128 5.17 16.29 16.21
CA GLN A 128 4.66 15.10 16.88
C GLN A 128 5.46 14.78 18.15
N LYS A 129 5.35 15.64 19.17
CA LYS A 129 6.15 15.65 20.41
C LYS A 129 6.23 14.34 21.21
N ASN A 130 5.38 13.35 20.95
CA ASN A 130 5.27 12.15 21.78
C ASN A 130 5.93 10.91 21.14
N TYR A 131 6.67 11.01 20.02
CA TYR A 131 7.18 9.85 19.29
C TYR A 131 8.67 9.93 18.96
N GLU A 132 9.46 10.47 19.90
CA GLU A 132 10.92 10.62 19.80
C GLU A 132 11.69 9.31 19.52
N ARG A 133 11.01 8.15 19.59
CA ARG A 133 11.60 6.83 19.41
C ARG A 133 11.29 6.15 18.07
N ILE A 134 10.61 6.83 17.12
CA ILE A 134 10.39 6.26 15.80
C ILE A 134 11.48 6.75 14.86
N ASN A 135 12.27 5.82 14.33
CA ASN A 135 13.18 6.10 13.22
C ASN A 135 12.35 6.23 11.93
N PHE A 136 11.99 7.47 11.58
CA PHE A 136 11.13 7.72 10.43
C PHE A 136 11.85 7.43 9.11
N ILE A 137 11.24 6.58 8.31
CA ILE A 137 11.68 6.26 6.95
C ILE A 137 10.57 6.67 6.00
N LYS A 138 10.87 7.60 5.09
CA LYS A 138 9.98 7.95 3.99
C LYS A 138 10.08 6.89 2.89
N HIS A 139 8.96 6.51 2.29
CA HIS A 139 8.90 5.52 1.22
C HIS A 139 7.81 5.85 0.21
N LEU A 140 7.87 5.21 -0.96
CA LEU A 140 6.76 5.28 -1.92
C LEU A 140 5.49 4.66 -1.30
N ALA A 141 4.34 5.28 -1.57
CA ALA A 141 3.05 4.84 -1.05
C ALA A 141 2.60 3.46 -1.60
N ARG A 142 3.19 3.00 -2.71
CA ARG A 142 2.96 1.66 -3.27
C ARG A 142 4.14 0.76 -2.95
N PHE A 143 3.86 -0.34 -2.32
CA PHE A 143 4.88 -1.29 -1.86
C PHE A 143 4.31 -2.70 -1.75
N CYS A 144 5.18 -3.67 -1.55
CA CYS A 144 4.79 -5.06 -1.32
C CYS A 144 5.30 -5.53 0.04
N LEU A 145 4.39 -5.93 0.91
CA LEU A 145 4.74 -6.60 2.17
C LEU A 145 4.62 -8.11 2.04
N SER A 146 5.52 -8.83 2.70
CA SER A 146 5.36 -10.24 2.99
C SER A 146 4.36 -10.45 4.14
N ARG A 147 3.80 -11.66 4.25
CA ARG A 147 2.96 -12.05 5.38
C ARG A 147 3.66 -11.83 6.72
N TYR A 148 4.96 -12.10 6.78
CA TYR A 148 5.78 -11.86 7.97
C TYR A 148 5.71 -10.39 8.43
N HIS A 149 5.90 -9.44 7.51
CA HIS A 149 5.88 -8.02 7.85
C HIS A 149 4.47 -7.48 8.10
N VAL A 150 3.45 -8.01 7.42
CA VAL A 150 2.05 -7.67 7.71
C VAL A 150 1.70 -8.10 9.13
N GLN A 151 2.11 -9.29 9.57
CA GLN A 151 1.90 -9.74 10.94
C GLN A 151 2.57 -8.81 11.96
N LEU A 152 3.83 -8.43 11.72
CA LEU A 152 4.54 -7.48 12.58
C LEU A 152 3.84 -6.12 12.66
N LEU A 153 3.31 -5.64 11.54
CA LEU A 153 2.58 -4.39 11.46
C LEU A 153 1.27 -4.45 12.25
N LEU A 154 0.48 -5.51 12.04
CA LEU A 154 -0.82 -5.68 12.72
C LEU A 154 -0.69 -5.92 14.24
N ASN A 155 0.46 -6.44 14.69
CA ASN A 155 0.76 -6.63 16.11
C ASN A 155 1.29 -5.36 16.81
N LYS A 156 1.44 -4.23 16.11
CA LYS A 156 1.84 -2.98 16.75
C LYS A 156 0.74 -2.45 17.66
N LYS A 157 1.15 -1.82 18.77
CA LYS A 157 0.20 -1.19 19.70
C LYS A 157 -0.65 -0.16 18.97
N LYS A 158 -1.91 -0.08 19.36
CA LYS A 158 -2.89 0.82 18.75
C LYS A 158 -2.41 2.27 18.72
N GLU A 159 -1.79 2.74 19.79
CA GLU A 159 -1.29 4.12 19.89
C GLU A 159 -0.26 4.45 18.79
N LYS A 160 0.57 3.46 18.41
CA LYS A 160 1.54 3.62 17.32
C LYS A 160 0.86 3.70 15.95
N LEU A 161 -0.19 2.94 15.73
CA LEU A 161 -0.99 3.01 14.51
C LEU A 161 -1.81 4.30 14.46
N ASP A 162 -2.45 4.69 15.55
CA ASP A 162 -3.24 5.92 15.68
C ASP A 162 -2.41 7.17 15.36
N PHE A 163 -1.12 7.13 15.70
CA PHE A 163 -0.19 8.20 15.32
C PHE A 163 -0.14 8.40 13.79
N PHE A 164 0.07 7.31 13.03
CA PHE A 164 0.13 7.39 11.57
C PHE A 164 -1.24 7.66 10.93
N TYR A 165 -2.35 7.28 11.58
CA TYR A 165 -3.70 7.64 11.11
C TYR A 165 -3.95 9.14 11.12
N LYS A 166 -3.36 9.85 12.09
CA LYS A 166 -3.49 11.30 12.26
C LYS A 166 -2.39 12.08 11.53
N MET A 167 -1.36 11.41 11.06
CA MET A 167 -0.26 12.03 10.36
C MET A 167 -0.65 12.31 8.89
N HIS A 168 -0.54 13.57 8.46
CA HIS A 168 -0.74 13.93 7.06
C HIS A 168 0.30 13.23 6.17
N VAL A 169 -0.16 12.52 5.13
CA VAL A 169 0.67 11.66 4.26
C VAL A 169 1.40 10.56 5.07
N GLY A 170 0.75 10.07 6.11
CA GLY A 170 1.27 9.02 6.97
C GLY A 170 1.53 7.70 6.21
N ASP A 171 0.85 7.49 5.09
CA ASP A 171 1.04 6.35 4.18
C ASP A 171 2.43 6.26 3.56
N GLU A 172 3.17 7.37 3.49
CA GLU A 172 4.58 7.40 3.08
C GLU A 172 5.57 7.13 4.23
N PHE A 173 5.08 6.96 5.46
CA PHE A 173 5.94 6.82 6.65
C PHE A 173 5.59 5.62 7.55
N PHE A 174 4.39 5.06 7.48
CA PHE A 174 3.95 4.08 8.47
C PHE A 174 4.75 2.75 8.43
N SER A 175 5.44 2.45 7.32
CA SER A 175 6.36 1.32 7.27
C SER A 175 7.55 1.47 8.21
N SER A 176 7.82 2.70 8.74
CA SER A 176 8.82 2.91 9.81
C SER A 176 8.58 1.99 11.01
N LEU A 177 7.33 1.56 11.23
CA LEU A 177 6.98 0.62 12.29
C LEU A 177 7.61 -0.78 12.11
N ILE A 178 8.03 -1.11 10.90
CA ILE A 178 8.59 -2.42 10.55
C ILE A 178 9.95 -2.32 9.86
N ALA A 179 10.42 -1.12 9.57
CA ALA A 179 11.58 -0.88 8.71
C ALA A 179 12.93 -1.37 9.27
N GLU A 180 13.02 -1.61 10.57
CA GLU A 180 14.21 -2.15 11.24
C GLU A 180 14.28 -3.69 11.20
N HIS A 181 13.21 -4.35 10.73
CA HIS A 181 13.19 -5.80 10.63
C HIS A 181 13.94 -6.30 9.39
N ASN A 182 14.53 -7.50 9.51
CA ASN A 182 15.21 -8.19 8.41
C ASN A 182 14.24 -8.46 7.25
N TYR A 183 14.80 -8.69 6.06
CA TYR A 183 14.07 -9.03 4.82
C TYR A 183 13.30 -7.87 4.18
N ILE A 184 13.65 -6.62 4.44
CA ILE A 184 13.14 -5.47 3.68
C ILE A 184 14.18 -5.06 2.64
N LYS A 185 13.81 -5.13 1.36
CA LYS A 185 14.61 -4.64 0.24
C LYS A 185 14.19 -3.21 -0.12
N ASP A 186 15.18 -2.32 -0.26
CA ASP A 186 15.00 -0.97 -0.82
C ASP A 186 14.84 -1.06 -2.34
N PHE A 187 13.64 -1.47 -2.75
CA PHE A 187 13.32 -1.69 -4.14
C PHE A 187 11.83 -1.39 -4.38
N SER A 188 11.50 -0.78 -5.53
CA SER A 188 10.11 -0.57 -5.93
C SER A 188 9.66 -1.68 -6.88
N ILE A 189 8.53 -2.29 -6.58
CA ILE A 189 7.81 -3.16 -7.53
C ILE A 189 6.81 -2.38 -8.38
N THR A 190 6.67 -1.08 -8.12
CA THR A 190 5.84 -0.14 -8.87
C THR A 190 6.72 0.91 -9.54
N PHE A 191 6.23 1.46 -10.63
CA PHE A 191 6.85 2.59 -11.30
C PHE A 191 6.02 3.84 -11.07
N ASP A 192 6.62 4.87 -10.49
CA ASP A 192 6.01 6.19 -10.26
C ASP A 192 6.87 7.25 -10.94
N ASN A 193 6.30 8.00 -11.90
CA ASN A 193 7.01 9.06 -12.63
C ASN A 193 6.47 10.45 -12.30
N TRP A 194 6.65 10.89 -11.07
CA TRP A 194 6.23 12.21 -10.60
C TRP A 194 6.88 13.36 -11.38
N ASN A 195 8.14 13.19 -11.87
CA ASN A 195 8.83 14.21 -12.64
C ASN A 195 8.20 14.50 -14.00
N ALA A 196 7.51 13.54 -14.61
CA ALA A 196 6.78 13.75 -15.86
C ALA A 196 5.48 14.55 -15.63
N ILE A 197 4.82 14.31 -14.51
CA ILE A 197 3.59 15.03 -14.12
C ILE A 197 3.91 16.50 -13.82
N ASP A 198 4.96 16.77 -13.04
CA ASP A 198 5.40 18.14 -12.73
C ASP A 198 5.81 18.95 -13.98
N LYS A 199 6.37 18.28 -15.01
CA LYS A 199 6.71 18.92 -16.28
C LYS A 199 5.47 19.25 -17.11
N GLN A 200 4.44 18.40 -17.10
CA GLN A 200 3.19 18.65 -17.82
C GLN A 200 2.38 19.78 -17.16
N ILE A 201 2.32 19.82 -15.83
CA ILE A 201 1.60 20.88 -15.10
C ILE A 201 2.26 22.25 -15.30
N LYS A 202 3.57 22.32 -15.47
CA LYS A 202 4.30 23.59 -15.74
C LYS A 202 4.18 24.07 -17.18
N GLN A 203 3.54 23.31 -18.08
CA GLN A 203 3.30 23.66 -19.50
C GLN A 203 1.83 24.05 -19.78
N ILE A 204 0.98 24.04 -18.77
CA ILE A 204 -0.41 24.53 -18.77
C ILE A 204 -0.45 25.86 -17.98
#